data_6ef4a33b8015a227eeb007ef8258a40c
#
_entry.id   6ef4a33b8015a227eeb007ef8258a40c
#
_cell.length_a   1.000
_cell.length_b   1.000
_cell.length_c   1.000
_cell.angle_alpha   90.00
_cell.angle_beta   90.00
_cell.angle_gamma   90.00
#
_symmetry.space_group_name_H-M   'P 1'
#
loop_
_entity.id
_entity.type
_entity.pdbx_description
1 polymer ?
#
loop_
_entity_poly.entity_id
_entity_poly.type
_entity_poly.pdbx_seq_one_letter_code
_entity_poly.pdbx_strand_id
1 'polypeptide(L)'
;LIDKNETLKVIAVGDDDQNIYSFRKSDSKYMQYLISKYQARFYELYENFRSKSNLVTFANSFVNQIPHRMKHNPIVSHQPENGSLRITYYPSNNLIIPLIKDVVESPLAGTTGVLTKTNEEAVFISCLLQEQGIATKLVQTNSSNFYLGDLNEIRYFTQVLNLTKDTHIIDNERWEVAKRKLKYEFGNTSSWEIC
;
A
#
# COMPACT_ATOMS: atom_id res chain seq x y z
N LEU A 1 -30.45 7.58 9.78
CA LEU A 1 -30.36 9.04 9.93
C LEU A 1 -31.16 9.73 8.83
N ILE A 2 -30.97 9.41 7.55
CA ILE A 2 -31.66 10.02 6.42
C ILE A 2 -33.15 9.78 6.50
N ASP A 3 -33.61 8.55 6.78
CA ASP A 3 -35.02 8.19 6.87
C ASP A 3 -35.78 8.86 8.02
N LYS A 4 -35.08 9.48 8.96
CA LYS A 4 -35.65 10.11 10.16
C LYS A 4 -35.70 11.62 10.10
N ASN A 5 -35.21 12.23 9.03
CA ASN A 5 -35.12 13.67 8.92
C ASN A 5 -35.33 14.12 7.46
N GLU A 6 -36.52 14.54 7.15
CA GLU A 6 -36.94 14.97 5.80
C GLU A 6 -36.26 16.25 5.33
N THR A 7 -35.71 17.06 6.24
CA THR A 7 -35.02 18.31 5.91
C THR A 7 -33.51 18.12 5.67
N LEU A 8 -32.98 16.91 5.87
CA LEU A 8 -31.57 16.61 5.74
C LEU A 8 -31.14 16.64 4.27
N LYS A 9 -30.20 17.49 3.96
CA LYS A 9 -29.49 17.48 2.66
C LYS A 9 -28.21 16.67 2.79
N VAL A 10 -28.02 15.71 1.89
CA VAL A 10 -26.86 14.83 1.89
C VAL A 10 -26.11 14.99 0.58
N ILE A 11 -24.80 15.18 0.68
CA ILE A 11 -23.86 15.08 -0.43
C ILE A 11 -22.92 13.94 -0.12
N ALA A 12 -22.90 12.93 -1.00
CA ALA A 12 -21.97 11.81 -0.89
C ALA A 12 -20.92 11.93 -2.00
N VAL A 13 -19.66 11.84 -1.64
CA VAL A 13 -18.51 11.85 -2.57
C VAL A 13 -17.72 10.58 -2.39
N GLY A 14 -17.34 9.95 -3.49
CA GLY A 14 -16.56 8.72 -3.46
C GLY A 14 -16.00 8.38 -4.82
N ASP A 15 -15.19 7.34 -4.86
CA ASP A 15 -14.59 6.81 -6.08
C ASP A 15 -14.67 5.26 -6.04
N ASP A 16 -15.56 4.70 -6.84
CA ASP A 16 -15.80 3.26 -6.90
C ASP A 16 -14.63 2.51 -7.54
N ASP A 17 -13.86 3.16 -8.44
CA ASP A 17 -12.66 2.59 -9.03
C ASP A 17 -11.52 2.41 -8.02
N GLN A 18 -11.58 3.13 -6.86
CA GLN A 18 -10.61 3.02 -5.78
C GLN A 18 -11.09 2.14 -4.62
N ASN A 19 -12.06 1.27 -4.85
CA ASN A 19 -12.57 0.37 -3.81
C ASN A 19 -11.62 -0.79 -3.52
N ILE A 20 -10.47 -0.49 -2.92
CA ILE A 20 -9.45 -1.46 -2.52
C ILE A 20 -9.64 -2.04 -1.11
N TYR A 21 -10.70 -1.64 -0.40
CA TYR A 21 -10.99 -2.07 0.98
C TYR A 21 -12.20 -3.02 1.06
N SER A 22 -12.44 -3.84 0.04
CA SER A 22 -13.53 -4.82 0.04
C SER A 22 -13.46 -5.77 1.25
N PHE A 23 -12.25 -6.14 1.69
CA PHE A 23 -12.01 -6.93 2.89
C PHE A 23 -12.48 -6.23 4.20
N ARG A 24 -12.68 -4.91 4.17
CA ARG A 24 -13.28 -4.13 5.27
C ARG A 24 -14.76 -3.82 5.02
N LYS A 25 -15.43 -4.58 4.13
CA LYS A 25 -16.83 -4.40 3.74
C LYS A 25 -17.11 -3.06 3.03
N SER A 26 -16.11 -2.44 2.43
CA SER A 26 -16.30 -1.33 1.51
C SER A 26 -16.96 -1.85 0.24
N ASP A 27 -18.02 -1.19 -0.23
CA ASP A 27 -18.78 -1.61 -1.38
C ASP A 27 -19.47 -0.41 -2.03
N SER A 28 -19.39 -0.32 -3.35
CA SER A 28 -20.05 0.73 -4.14
C SER A 28 -21.58 0.69 -4.04
N LYS A 29 -22.16 -0.46 -3.64
CA LYS A 29 -23.61 -0.60 -3.40
C LYS A 29 -24.18 0.44 -2.44
N TYR A 30 -23.41 0.96 -1.49
CA TYR A 30 -23.87 2.01 -0.59
C TYR A 30 -24.15 3.33 -1.31
N MET A 31 -23.34 3.68 -2.31
CA MET A 31 -23.61 4.85 -3.16
C MET A 31 -24.77 4.59 -4.11
N GLN A 32 -24.84 3.40 -4.71
CA GLN A 32 -25.97 2.98 -5.55
C GLN A 32 -27.31 3.01 -4.78
N TYR A 33 -27.26 2.64 -3.50
CA TYR A 33 -28.44 2.70 -2.63
C TYR A 33 -28.97 4.15 -2.45
N LEU A 34 -28.09 5.14 -2.37
CA LEU A 34 -28.52 6.54 -2.30
C LEU A 34 -29.25 6.96 -3.58
N ILE A 35 -28.78 6.50 -4.74
CA ILE A 35 -29.41 6.79 -6.03
C ILE A 35 -30.77 6.10 -6.11
N SER A 36 -30.83 4.79 -5.82
CA SER A 36 -32.04 3.98 -6.01
C SER A 36 -33.14 4.31 -5.01
N LYS A 37 -32.81 4.47 -3.72
CA LYS A 37 -33.77 4.70 -2.65
C LYS A 37 -34.20 6.16 -2.51
N TYR A 38 -33.22 7.07 -2.61
CA TYR A 38 -33.47 8.50 -2.34
C TYR A 38 -33.48 9.35 -3.61
N GLN A 39 -33.41 8.73 -4.80
CA GLN A 39 -33.37 9.42 -6.09
C GLN A 39 -32.29 10.50 -6.14
N ALA A 40 -31.13 10.21 -5.50
CA ALA A 40 -30.02 11.15 -5.47
C ALA A 40 -29.50 11.43 -6.89
N ARG A 41 -29.24 12.68 -7.19
CA ARG A 41 -28.61 13.05 -8.46
C ARG A 41 -27.17 12.55 -8.46
N PHE A 42 -26.80 11.91 -9.56
CA PHE A 42 -25.43 11.41 -9.78
C PHE A 42 -24.67 12.36 -10.71
N TYR A 43 -23.45 12.69 -10.30
CA TYR A 43 -22.53 13.51 -11.08
C TYR A 43 -21.18 12.80 -11.16
N GLU A 44 -20.62 12.72 -12.36
CA GLU A 44 -19.31 12.16 -12.59
C GLU A 44 -18.25 13.26 -12.68
N LEU A 45 -17.16 13.10 -11.92
CA LEU A 45 -15.95 13.90 -12.08
C LEU A 45 -14.98 13.09 -12.94
N TYR A 46 -14.91 13.42 -14.21
CA TYR A 46 -14.11 12.68 -15.20
C TYR A 46 -12.82 13.39 -15.61
N GLU A 47 -12.68 14.68 -15.26
CA GLU A 47 -11.47 15.44 -15.59
C GLU A 47 -10.39 15.25 -14.53
N ASN A 48 -9.20 14.81 -14.97
CA ASN A 48 -8.05 14.55 -14.12
C ASN A 48 -6.99 15.64 -14.26
N PHE A 49 -6.80 16.42 -13.21
CA PHE A 49 -5.83 17.53 -13.13
C PHE A 49 -4.46 17.10 -12.62
N ARG A 50 -4.34 15.88 -12.13
CA ARG A 50 -3.11 15.38 -11.48
C ARG A 50 -2.13 14.77 -12.46
N SER A 51 -2.64 13.93 -13.34
CA SER A 51 -1.81 13.03 -14.16
C SER A 51 -1.76 13.48 -15.61
N LYS A 52 -0.63 13.22 -16.26
CA LYS A 52 -0.39 13.50 -17.66
C LYS A 52 -1.17 12.56 -18.57
N SER A 53 -1.37 12.96 -19.84
CA SER A 53 -2.29 12.34 -20.77
C SER A 53 -2.10 10.83 -20.94
N ASN A 54 -0.89 10.39 -21.27
CA ASN A 54 -0.61 8.96 -21.48
C ASN A 54 -0.80 8.11 -20.20
N LEU A 55 -0.57 8.68 -19.01
CA LEU A 55 -0.79 7.97 -17.74
C LEU A 55 -2.29 7.77 -17.49
N VAL A 56 -3.12 8.77 -17.79
CA VAL A 56 -4.57 8.66 -17.69
C VAL A 56 -5.10 7.64 -18.71
N THR A 57 -4.59 7.66 -19.94
CA THR A 57 -4.95 6.67 -20.97
C THR A 57 -4.59 5.26 -20.53
N PHE A 58 -3.39 5.08 -19.97
CA PHE A 58 -2.95 3.79 -19.43
C PHE A 58 -3.84 3.32 -18.28
N ALA A 59 -4.17 4.21 -17.32
CA ALA A 59 -5.07 3.89 -16.21
C ALA A 59 -6.47 3.48 -16.70
N ASN A 60 -7.01 4.17 -17.70
CA ASN A 60 -8.32 3.84 -18.29
C ASN A 60 -8.36 2.40 -18.84
N SER A 61 -7.26 1.87 -19.36
CA SER A 61 -7.21 0.48 -19.86
C SER A 61 -7.44 -0.56 -18.75
N PHE A 62 -7.07 -0.24 -17.50
CA PHE A 62 -7.31 -1.10 -16.33
C PHE A 62 -8.70 -0.90 -15.76
N VAL A 63 -9.13 0.34 -15.56
CA VAL A 63 -10.44 0.60 -14.93
C VAL A 63 -11.59 0.07 -15.78
N ASN A 64 -11.44 -0.03 -17.09
CA ASN A 64 -12.43 -0.65 -17.97
C ASN A 64 -12.63 -2.16 -17.70
N GLN A 65 -11.72 -2.81 -16.97
CA GLN A 65 -11.84 -4.22 -16.58
C GLN A 65 -12.57 -4.39 -15.24
N ILE A 66 -12.85 -3.30 -14.51
CA ILE A 66 -13.55 -3.35 -13.23
C ILE A 66 -15.04 -3.59 -13.50
N PRO A 67 -15.64 -4.70 -13.00
CA PRO A 67 -17.05 -4.96 -13.17
C PRO A 67 -17.91 -3.99 -12.34
N HIS A 68 -19.11 -3.69 -12.87
CA HIS A 68 -20.12 -2.90 -12.14
C HIS A 68 -19.68 -1.50 -11.72
N ARG A 69 -18.84 -0.85 -12.52
CA ARG A 69 -18.48 0.55 -12.31
C ARG A 69 -19.71 1.45 -12.32
N MET A 70 -19.72 2.43 -11.44
CA MET A 70 -20.76 3.47 -11.43
C MET A 70 -20.48 4.56 -12.48
N LYS A 71 -19.20 4.86 -12.75
CA LYS A 71 -18.79 5.83 -13.76
C LYS A 71 -18.90 5.24 -15.17
N HIS A 72 -19.48 5.98 -16.08
CA HIS A 72 -19.66 5.58 -17.49
C HIS A 72 -18.68 6.28 -18.40
N ASN A 73 -18.27 7.50 -18.05
CA ASN A 73 -17.36 8.29 -18.85
C ASN A 73 -15.89 7.89 -18.58
N PRO A 74 -15.04 7.85 -19.62
CA PRO A 74 -13.61 7.70 -19.42
C PRO A 74 -13.04 8.93 -18.69
N ILE A 75 -12.01 8.72 -17.90
CA ILE A 75 -11.27 9.83 -17.28
C ILE A 75 -10.45 10.53 -18.36
N VAL A 76 -10.50 11.85 -18.42
CA VAL A 76 -9.78 12.68 -19.37
C VAL A 76 -8.73 13.50 -18.63
N SER A 77 -7.50 13.54 -19.16
CA SER A 77 -6.45 14.38 -18.60
C SER A 77 -6.66 15.85 -18.96
N HIS A 78 -6.58 16.71 -17.96
CA HIS A 78 -6.49 18.16 -18.18
C HIS A 78 -5.10 18.57 -18.73
N GLN A 79 -4.06 17.78 -18.39
CA GLN A 79 -2.69 18.01 -18.85
C GLN A 79 -2.45 17.27 -20.18
N PRO A 80 -2.17 18.00 -21.29
CA PRO A 80 -1.99 17.37 -22.60
C PRO A 80 -0.63 16.67 -22.76
N GLU A 81 0.37 17.01 -21.92
CA GLU A 81 1.71 16.47 -22.04
C GLU A 81 1.75 15.00 -21.64
N ASN A 82 2.77 14.30 -22.14
CA ASN A 82 3.03 12.91 -21.77
C ASN A 82 3.99 12.84 -20.58
N GLY A 83 3.72 11.91 -19.66
CA GLY A 83 4.62 11.48 -18.60
C GLY A 83 5.47 10.30 -19.05
N SER A 84 6.37 9.86 -18.18
CA SER A 84 7.13 8.63 -18.38
C SER A 84 6.38 7.46 -17.77
N LEU A 85 6.26 6.37 -18.54
CA LEU A 85 5.74 5.08 -18.08
C LEU A 85 6.75 4.00 -18.47
N ARG A 86 7.23 3.24 -17.49
CA ARG A 86 8.13 2.11 -17.70
C ARG A 86 7.56 0.87 -17.03
N ILE A 87 7.46 -0.22 -17.77
CA ILE A 87 7.10 -1.53 -17.23
C ILE A 87 8.35 -2.39 -17.29
N THR A 88 8.79 -2.90 -16.15
CA THR A 88 9.97 -3.75 -16.06
C THR A 88 9.55 -5.14 -15.59
N TYR A 89 9.96 -6.15 -16.33
CA TYR A 89 9.79 -7.55 -15.98
C TYR A 89 11.11 -8.09 -15.43
N TYR A 90 11.04 -8.72 -14.26
CA TYR A 90 12.18 -9.42 -13.66
C TYR A 90 11.89 -10.92 -13.62
N PRO A 91 12.79 -11.77 -14.11
CA PRO A 91 12.63 -13.23 -14.07
C PRO A 91 12.96 -13.77 -12.66
N SER A 92 12.34 -13.21 -11.63
CA SER A 92 12.59 -13.55 -10.24
C SER A 92 11.29 -13.47 -9.44
N ASN A 93 11.13 -14.35 -8.47
CA ASN A 93 10.02 -14.29 -7.52
C ASN A 93 10.24 -13.20 -6.45
N ASN A 94 11.48 -12.79 -6.21
CA ASN A 94 11.81 -11.66 -5.35
C ASN A 94 12.03 -10.42 -6.21
N LEU A 95 11.06 -9.50 -6.17
CA LEU A 95 11.09 -8.25 -6.94
C LEU A 95 11.76 -7.11 -6.17
N ILE A 96 12.04 -7.28 -4.89
CA ILE A 96 12.52 -6.20 -4.02
C ILE A 96 13.96 -5.82 -4.39
N ILE A 97 14.85 -6.78 -4.49
CA ILE A 97 16.27 -6.51 -4.80
C ILE A 97 16.45 -5.82 -6.16
N PRO A 98 15.85 -6.31 -7.28
CA PRO A 98 15.89 -5.60 -8.55
C PRO A 98 15.29 -4.19 -8.48
N LEU A 99 14.18 -4.01 -7.73
CA LEU A 99 13.57 -2.70 -7.53
C LEU A 99 14.53 -1.73 -6.83
N ILE A 100 15.18 -2.15 -5.75
CA ILE A 100 16.17 -1.33 -5.03
C ILE A 100 17.28 -0.87 -5.98
N LYS A 101 17.82 -1.79 -6.77
CA LYS A 101 18.85 -1.46 -7.77
C LYS A 101 18.35 -0.41 -8.77
N ASP A 102 17.16 -0.60 -9.33
CA ASP A 102 16.55 0.35 -10.27
C ASP A 102 16.33 1.73 -9.63
N VAL A 103 15.91 1.78 -8.36
CA VAL A 103 15.71 3.04 -7.64
C VAL A 103 17.04 3.75 -7.39
N VAL A 104 18.05 3.03 -6.93
CA VAL A 104 19.40 3.58 -6.65
C VAL A 104 20.07 4.11 -7.92
N GLU A 105 19.93 3.41 -9.05
CA GLU A 105 20.51 3.79 -10.33
C GLU A 105 19.70 4.89 -11.06
N SER A 106 18.48 5.18 -10.60
CA SER A 106 17.63 6.19 -11.25
C SER A 106 17.93 7.59 -10.76
N PRO A 107 17.96 8.60 -11.67
CA PRO A 107 18.03 9.99 -11.26
C PRO A 107 16.70 10.40 -10.62
N LEU A 108 16.59 10.23 -9.32
CA LEU A 108 15.39 10.61 -8.57
C LEU A 108 15.31 12.13 -8.46
N ALA A 109 14.21 12.69 -8.97
CA ALA A 109 13.91 14.11 -8.83
C ALA A 109 12.52 14.27 -8.17
N GLY A 110 12.42 15.21 -7.23
CA GLY A 110 11.17 15.48 -6.51
C GLY A 110 10.82 14.40 -5.47
N THR A 111 9.55 14.09 -5.33
CA THR A 111 9.05 13.08 -4.38
C THR A 111 8.78 11.77 -5.11
N THR A 112 9.38 10.68 -4.64
CA THR A 112 9.17 9.33 -5.16
C THR A 112 8.34 8.52 -4.16
N GLY A 113 7.25 7.91 -4.62
CA GLY A 113 6.45 6.97 -3.85
C GLY A 113 6.69 5.54 -4.32
N VAL A 114 6.93 4.63 -3.37
CA VAL A 114 6.99 3.19 -3.64
C VAL A 114 5.75 2.54 -3.03
N LEU A 115 4.99 1.84 -3.85
CA LEU A 115 3.78 1.13 -3.43
C LEU A 115 4.03 -0.36 -3.45
N THR A 116 3.64 -1.03 -2.38
CA THR A 116 3.82 -2.47 -2.20
C THR A 116 2.49 -3.14 -1.89
N LYS A 117 2.45 -4.45 -2.00
CA LYS A 117 1.26 -5.23 -1.66
C LYS A 117 1.09 -5.38 -0.14
N THR A 118 2.21 -5.47 0.60
CA THR A 118 2.19 -5.69 2.05
C THR A 118 3.01 -4.64 2.81
N ASN A 119 2.73 -4.49 4.10
CA ASN A 119 3.50 -3.59 4.96
C ASN A 119 4.93 -4.09 5.18
N GLU A 120 5.12 -5.41 5.23
CA GLU A 120 6.42 -6.06 5.38
C GLU A 120 7.35 -5.69 4.21
N GLU A 121 6.85 -5.79 2.98
CA GLU A 121 7.60 -5.38 1.79
C GLU A 121 7.98 -3.89 1.86
N ALA A 122 7.06 -3.03 2.31
CA ALA A 122 7.34 -1.60 2.45
C ALA A 122 8.43 -1.31 3.48
N VAL A 123 8.41 -2.00 4.63
CA VAL A 123 9.45 -1.88 5.67
C VAL A 123 10.78 -2.35 5.11
N PHE A 124 10.81 -3.52 4.47
CA PHE A 124 12.04 -4.11 3.92
C PHE A 124 12.67 -3.20 2.86
N ILE A 125 11.87 -2.69 1.91
CA ILE A 125 12.34 -1.72 0.91
C ILE A 125 12.90 -0.47 1.59
N SER A 126 12.21 0.05 2.60
CA SER A 126 12.67 1.22 3.34
C SER A 126 14.02 1.00 4.00
N CYS A 127 14.23 -0.16 4.66
CA CYS A 127 15.50 -0.51 5.27
C CYS A 127 16.63 -0.60 4.24
N LEU A 128 16.42 -1.32 3.14
CA LEU A 128 17.43 -1.47 2.09
C LEU A 128 17.80 -0.15 1.41
N LEU A 129 16.83 0.74 1.17
CA LEU A 129 17.10 2.06 0.63
C LEU A 129 17.90 2.94 1.61
N GLN A 130 17.63 2.85 2.92
CA GLN A 130 18.39 3.54 3.94
C GLN A 130 19.84 3.04 4.03
N GLU A 131 20.08 1.73 3.89
CA GLU A 131 21.42 1.16 3.79
C GLU A 131 22.21 1.69 2.59
N GLN A 132 21.51 2.05 1.50
CA GLN A 132 22.10 2.70 0.33
C GLN A 132 22.21 4.23 0.47
N GLY A 133 21.95 4.78 1.66
CA GLY A 133 22.02 6.21 1.94
C GLY A 133 20.83 7.03 1.43
N ILE A 134 19.74 6.39 0.97
CA ILE A 134 18.53 7.06 0.50
C ILE A 134 17.59 7.25 1.68
N ALA A 135 17.30 8.50 2.04
CA ALA A 135 16.34 8.82 3.09
C ALA A 135 14.92 8.41 2.68
N THR A 136 14.27 7.60 3.51
CA THR A 136 12.91 7.11 3.27
C THR A 136 11.97 7.47 4.41
N LYS A 137 10.68 7.54 4.09
CA LYS A 137 9.61 7.71 5.07
C LYS A 137 8.51 6.69 4.80
N LEU A 138 8.26 5.81 5.76
CA LEU A 138 7.09 4.93 5.72
C LEU A 138 5.82 5.75 5.96
N VAL A 139 4.89 5.66 5.01
CA VAL A 139 3.56 6.27 5.14
C VAL A 139 2.59 5.17 5.54
N GLN A 140 2.25 5.14 6.82
CA GLN A 140 1.25 4.22 7.36
C GLN A 140 -0.04 4.97 7.63
N THR A 141 -1.19 4.33 7.38
CA THR A 141 -2.46 4.86 7.82
C THR A 141 -2.58 4.73 9.34
N ASN A 142 -3.04 5.76 10.03
CA ASN A 142 -3.20 5.81 11.49
C ASN A 142 -4.06 4.66 12.09
N SER A 143 -4.66 3.81 11.27
CA SER A 143 -5.46 2.67 11.70
C SER A 143 -4.68 1.36 11.82
N SER A 144 -3.44 1.31 11.38
CA SER A 144 -2.54 0.17 11.55
C SER A 144 -1.18 0.70 12.00
N ASN A 145 -1.02 0.89 13.31
CA ASN A 145 0.30 1.01 13.88
C ASN A 145 1.00 -0.34 13.64
N PHE A 146 1.67 -0.49 12.51
CA PHE A 146 2.58 -1.60 12.32
C PHE A 146 3.83 -1.28 13.14
N TYR A 147 4.00 -2.02 14.19
CA TYR A 147 5.23 -2.03 14.95
C TYR A 147 6.07 -3.21 14.48
N LEU A 148 7.36 -3.00 14.27
CA LEU A 148 8.30 -4.10 14.00
C LEU A 148 8.10 -5.27 14.96
N GLY A 149 7.78 -4.96 16.22
CA GLY A 149 7.44 -5.95 17.25
C GLY A 149 6.17 -6.76 16.97
N ASP A 150 5.37 -6.43 15.97
CA ASP A 150 4.19 -7.20 15.56
C ASP A 150 4.51 -8.29 14.54
N LEU A 151 5.72 -8.27 13.95
CA LEU A 151 6.21 -9.39 13.14
C LEU A 151 6.33 -10.65 14.00
N ASN A 152 5.83 -11.77 13.48
CA ASN A 152 5.89 -13.05 14.16
C ASN A 152 7.34 -13.45 14.45
N GLU A 153 8.25 -13.15 13.54
CA GLU A 153 9.69 -13.37 13.65
C GLU A 153 10.28 -12.61 14.83
N ILE A 154 9.97 -11.34 14.96
CA ILE A 154 10.47 -10.50 16.07
C ILE A 154 9.87 -10.94 17.39
N ARG A 155 8.58 -11.28 17.43
CA ARG A 155 7.93 -11.85 18.63
C ARG A 155 8.58 -13.16 19.06
N TYR A 156 8.79 -14.06 18.10
CA TYR A 156 9.46 -15.32 18.38
C TYR A 156 10.89 -15.10 18.88
N PHE A 157 11.65 -14.22 18.21
CA PHE A 157 13.01 -13.89 18.63
C PHE A 157 13.07 -13.35 20.06
N THR A 158 12.21 -12.40 20.39
CA THR A 158 12.11 -11.82 21.74
C THR A 158 11.68 -12.85 22.79
N GLN A 159 10.77 -13.78 22.44
CA GLN A 159 10.40 -14.89 23.31
C GLN A 159 11.57 -15.84 23.57
N VAL A 160 12.33 -16.20 22.53
CA VAL A 160 13.51 -17.07 22.67
C VAL A 160 14.58 -16.41 23.53
N LEU A 161 14.77 -15.10 23.41
CA LEU A 161 15.68 -14.32 24.26
C LEU A 161 15.20 -14.23 25.71
N ASN A 162 13.91 -14.52 25.97
CA ASN A 162 13.31 -14.45 27.30
C ASN A 162 13.61 -13.11 28.01
N LEU A 163 13.32 -12.01 27.31
CA LEU A 163 13.58 -10.67 27.82
C LEU A 163 12.58 -10.33 28.93
N THR A 164 13.10 -9.91 30.07
CA THR A 164 12.33 -9.37 31.19
C THR A 164 12.58 -7.88 31.31
N LYS A 165 11.76 -7.18 32.13
CA LYS A 165 11.94 -5.75 32.38
C LYS A 165 13.32 -5.40 32.97
N ASP A 166 13.95 -6.37 33.60
CA ASP A 166 15.26 -6.23 34.28
C ASP A 166 16.42 -6.74 33.40
N THR A 167 16.15 -7.15 32.17
CA THR A 167 17.19 -7.61 31.23
C THR A 167 17.85 -6.41 30.58
N HIS A 168 19.01 -5.98 31.09
CA HIS A 168 19.77 -4.83 30.56
C HIS A 168 20.86 -5.25 29.57
N ILE A 169 21.30 -6.51 29.62
CA ILE A 169 22.36 -7.05 28.76
C ILE A 169 21.95 -8.43 28.29
N ILE A 170 22.14 -8.69 27.02
CA ILE A 170 21.98 -10.00 26.39
C ILE A 170 23.41 -10.50 26.08
N ASP A 171 23.77 -11.66 26.62
CA ASP A 171 25.05 -12.28 26.29
C ASP A 171 25.07 -12.84 24.86
N ASN A 172 26.26 -12.98 24.30
CA ASN A 172 26.45 -13.45 22.93
C ASN A 172 25.92 -14.88 22.70
N GLU A 173 25.98 -15.73 23.72
CA GLU A 173 25.50 -17.10 23.58
C GLU A 173 23.98 -17.15 23.40
N ARG A 174 23.24 -16.44 24.24
CA ARG A 174 21.76 -16.31 24.13
C ARG A 174 21.36 -15.68 22.79
N TRP A 175 22.09 -14.66 22.37
CA TRP A 175 21.87 -14.02 21.07
C TRP A 175 22.03 -14.97 19.89
N GLU A 176 23.14 -15.72 19.85
CA GLU A 176 23.41 -16.66 18.76
C GLU A 176 22.45 -17.89 18.79
N VAL A 177 22.02 -18.31 19.97
CA VAL A 177 20.97 -19.34 20.12
C VAL A 177 19.65 -18.84 19.55
N ALA A 178 19.26 -17.61 19.86
CA ALA A 178 18.02 -17.03 19.36
C ALA A 178 18.05 -16.88 17.84
N LYS A 179 19.14 -16.40 17.27
CA LYS A 179 19.35 -16.32 15.82
C LYS A 179 19.22 -17.68 15.12
N ARG A 180 19.85 -18.71 15.65
CA ARG A 180 19.78 -20.08 15.08
C ARG A 180 18.34 -20.62 15.10
N LYS A 181 17.61 -20.42 16.20
CA LYS A 181 16.21 -20.84 16.31
C LYS A 181 15.30 -20.06 15.36
N LEU A 182 15.49 -18.75 15.26
CA LEU A 182 14.77 -17.91 14.34
C LEU A 182 14.99 -18.36 12.89
N LYS A 183 16.24 -18.58 12.50
CA LYS A 183 16.60 -19.07 11.17
C LYS A 183 15.98 -20.43 10.86
N TYR A 184 15.94 -21.33 11.83
CA TYR A 184 15.33 -22.63 11.66
C TYR A 184 13.81 -22.53 11.39
N GLU A 185 13.12 -21.68 12.15
CA GLU A 185 11.67 -21.55 12.08
C GLU A 185 11.21 -20.72 10.86
N PHE A 186 11.89 -19.63 10.57
CA PHE A 186 11.46 -18.63 9.58
C PHE A 186 12.39 -18.47 8.37
N GLY A 187 13.50 -19.18 8.31
CA GLY A 187 14.52 -18.99 7.27
C GLY A 187 14.04 -19.19 5.82
N ASN A 188 12.86 -19.79 5.64
CA ASN A 188 12.21 -19.96 4.33
C ASN A 188 11.06 -18.97 4.09
N THR A 189 10.82 -18.05 5.00
CA THR A 189 9.76 -17.03 4.85
C THR A 189 10.29 -15.79 4.14
N SER A 190 9.40 -15.07 3.45
CA SER A 190 9.77 -13.83 2.76
C SER A 190 10.19 -12.71 3.73
N SER A 191 9.79 -12.80 4.99
CA SER A 191 10.14 -11.83 6.05
C SER A 191 11.47 -12.13 6.74
N TRP A 192 12.11 -13.28 6.45
CA TRP A 192 13.40 -13.64 7.06
C TRP A 192 14.49 -12.59 6.81
N GLU A 193 14.52 -12.00 5.63
CA GLU A 193 15.52 -10.99 5.23
C GLU A 193 15.37 -9.65 5.98
N ILE A 194 14.24 -9.44 6.68
CA ILE A 194 14.00 -8.26 7.52
C ILE A 194 14.58 -8.45 8.93
N CYS A 195 14.72 -9.68 9.37
CA CYS A 195 15.17 -10.05 10.71
C CYS A 195 16.67 -10.30 10.78
#